data_7e02954a06b097ba60b58723615ae75a
#
_entry.id   7e02954a06b097ba60b58723615ae75a
#
_cell.length_a   1.000
_cell.length_b   1.000
_cell.length_c   1.000
_cell.angle_alpha   90.00
_cell.angle_beta   90.00
_cell.angle_gamma   90.00
#
_symmetry.space_group_name_H-M   'P 1'
#
loop_
_entity.id
_entity.type
_entity.pdbx_description
1 polymer ?
#
loop_
_entity_poly.entity_id
_entity_poly.type
_entity_poly.pdbx_seq_one_letter_code
_entity_poly.pdbx_strand_id
1 'polypeptide(L)'
;DIGTGTGLLGFGAMRLWPQAEITASDIDPVCAQVVEENAAMNGITLGPGPGEMTMVIADGMADPLLRVRGPYDLLIANILAGPLIELAPDFAARVSFGGDLLLAGLLAGEQEQSVLRAYKQAGFAPRERSQKGDWAILWLRRRLTGRDRARALM
;
A
#
# COMPACT_ATOMS: atom_id res chain seq x y z
N ASP A 1 -2.27 1.24 3.64
CA ASP A 1 -0.91 1.26 4.19
C ASP A 1 -0.63 -0.08 4.88
N ILE A 2 0.14 -0.96 4.23
CA ILE A 2 0.42 -2.33 4.68
C ILE A 2 1.80 -2.36 5.36
N GLY A 3 1.84 -2.86 6.61
CA GLY A 3 3.01 -2.73 7.47
C GLY A 3 3.18 -1.29 7.94
N THR A 4 2.12 -0.71 8.46
CA THR A 4 2.02 0.73 8.75
C THR A 4 2.92 1.19 9.89
N GLY A 5 3.30 0.30 10.80
CA GLY A 5 4.13 0.59 11.97
C GLY A 5 3.53 1.72 12.83
N THR A 6 4.04 2.91 12.66
CA THR A 6 3.62 4.11 13.41
C THR A 6 2.42 4.85 12.80
N GLY A 7 1.91 4.43 11.65
CA GLY A 7 0.84 5.13 10.91
C GLY A 7 1.34 6.25 9.98
N LEU A 8 2.64 6.50 9.93
CA LEU A 8 3.21 7.69 9.28
C LEU A 8 2.80 7.86 7.83
N LEU A 9 2.87 6.80 7.02
CA LEU A 9 2.57 6.88 5.59
C LEU A 9 1.08 7.03 5.33
N GLY A 10 0.23 6.32 6.10
CA GLY A 10 -1.22 6.50 6.08
C GLY A 10 -1.61 7.94 6.46
N PHE A 11 -1.03 8.50 7.51
CA PHE A 11 -1.26 9.89 7.91
C PHE A 11 -0.80 10.88 6.84
N GLY A 12 0.35 10.61 6.20
CA GLY A 12 0.83 11.40 5.06
C GLY A 12 -0.15 11.39 3.89
N ALA A 13 -0.73 10.24 3.59
CA ALA A 13 -1.75 10.10 2.56
C ALA A 13 -3.02 10.92 2.89
N MET A 14 -3.49 10.91 4.14
CA MET A 14 -4.63 11.73 4.58
C MET A 14 -4.38 13.23 4.41
N ARG A 15 -3.14 13.69 4.61
CA ARG A 15 -2.78 15.10 4.40
C ARG A 15 -2.85 15.51 2.93
N LEU A 16 -2.51 14.57 2.02
CA LEU A 16 -2.57 14.81 0.57
C LEU A 16 -4.00 14.67 0.03
N TRP A 17 -4.76 13.75 0.60
CA TRP A 17 -6.15 13.45 0.20
C TRP A 17 -7.07 13.46 1.42
N PRO A 18 -7.53 14.65 1.88
CA PRO A 18 -8.27 14.79 3.13
C PRO A 18 -9.61 14.06 3.20
N GLN A 19 -10.13 13.60 2.06
CA GLN A 19 -11.38 12.84 1.98
C GLN A 19 -11.15 11.35 1.69
N ALA A 20 -9.89 10.90 1.64
CA ALA A 20 -9.61 9.49 1.41
C ALA A 20 -10.04 8.63 2.61
N GLU A 21 -10.56 7.46 2.31
CA GLU A 21 -10.77 6.40 3.30
C GLU A 21 -9.49 5.56 3.39
N ILE A 22 -8.78 5.69 4.50
CA ILE A 22 -7.51 4.97 4.69
C ILE A 22 -7.75 3.69 5.47
N THR A 23 -7.12 2.61 5.02
CA THR A 23 -7.00 1.38 5.80
C THR A 23 -5.52 1.09 6.02
N ALA A 24 -5.11 1.07 7.26
CA ALA A 24 -3.75 0.73 7.67
C ALA A 24 -3.74 -0.64 8.35
N SER A 25 -2.71 -1.42 8.12
CA SER A 25 -2.56 -2.72 8.80
C SER A 25 -1.12 -2.99 9.19
N ASP A 26 -0.96 -3.78 10.24
CA ASP A 26 0.33 -4.32 10.65
C ASP A 26 0.14 -5.74 11.21
N ILE A 27 1.18 -6.56 11.13
CA ILE A 27 1.18 -7.90 11.71
C ILE A 27 1.40 -7.84 13.23
N ASP A 28 2.09 -6.80 13.73
CA ASP A 28 2.39 -6.62 15.15
C ASP A 28 1.21 -5.92 15.85
N PRO A 29 0.56 -6.58 16.83
CA PRO A 29 -0.55 -5.99 17.58
C PRO A 29 -0.18 -4.71 18.34
N VAL A 30 1.09 -4.51 18.67
CA VAL A 30 1.57 -3.27 19.33
C VAL A 30 1.35 -2.06 18.46
N CYS A 31 1.40 -2.22 17.12
CA CYS A 31 1.19 -1.13 16.18
C CYS A 31 -0.22 -0.50 16.28
N ALA A 32 -1.24 -1.24 16.73
CA ALA A 32 -2.57 -0.67 16.91
C ALA A 32 -2.57 0.46 17.95
N GLN A 33 -1.96 0.23 19.11
CA GLN A 33 -1.82 1.25 20.14
C GLN A 33 -0.95 2.43 19.68
N VAL A 34 0.18 2.13 19.03
CA VAL A 34 1.10 3.17 18.53
C VAL A 34 0.41 4.08 17.50
N VAL A 35 -0.38 3.50 16.59
CA VAL A 35 -1.16 4.26 15.62
C VAL A 35 -2.23 5.12 16.31
N GLU A 36 -2.93 4.59 17.32
CA GLU A 36 -3.93 5.33 18.08
C GLU A 36 -3.33 6.54 18.79
N GLU A 37 -2.22 6.33 19.50
CA GLU A 37 -1.50 7.42 20.19
C GLU A 37 -1.00 8.48 19.21
N ASN A 38 -0.40 8.09 18.09
CA ASN A 38 0.08 8.99 17.07
C ASN A 38 -1.07 9.74 16.37
N ALA A 39 -2.19 9.08 16.11
CA ALA A 39 -3.38 9.68 15.53
C ALA A 39 -3.91 10.81 16.48
N ALA A 40 -4.03 10.51 17.77
CA ALA A 40 -4.46 11.49 18.77
C ALA A 40 -3.53 12.72 18.84
N MET A 41 -2.19 12.50 18.82
CA MET A 41 -1.21 13.58 18.83
C MET A 41 -1.26 14.45 17.56
N ASN A 42 -1.70 13.92 16.43
CA ASN A 42 -1.75 14.60 15.15
C ASN A 42 -3.15 15.08 14.75
N GLY A 43 -4.16 14.93 15.62
CA GLY A 43 -5.54 15.32 15.33
C GLY A 43 -6.16 14.52 14.19
N ILE A 44 -5.77 13.25 14.06
CA ILE A 44 -6.29 12.34 13.05
C ILE A 44 -7.42 11.51 13.65
N THR A 45 -8.55 11.44 12.96
CA THR A 45 -9.69 10.62 13.36
C THR A 45 -9.50 9.18 12.88
N LEU A 46 -9.60 8.23 13.80
CA LEU A 46 -9.68 6.82 13.47
C LEU A 46 -11.16 6.43 13.28
N GLY A 47 -11.44 5.76 12.17
CA GLY A 47 -12.80 5.36 11.82
C GLY A 47 -12.92 4.87 10.39
N PRO A 48 -14.11 4.44 9.96
CA PRO A 48 -14.32 3.82 8.66
C PRO A 48 -14.69 4.78 7.53
N GLY A 49 -14.89 6.07 7.84
CA GLY A 49 -15.45 7.05 6.92
C GLY A 49 -14.42 7.86 6.12
N PRO A 50 -14.91 8.76 5.25
CA PRO A 50 -14.06 9.69 4.52
C PRO A 50 -13.26 10.60 5.45
N GLY A 51 -11.97 10.74 5.18
CA GLY A 51 -11.06 11.51 6.02
C GLY A 51 -10.70 10.82 7.34
N GLU A 52 -10.99 9.54 7.47
CA GLU A 52 -10.69 8.71 8.64
C GLU A 52 -9.76 7.55 8.28
N MET A 53 -9.08 7.00 9.27
CA MET A 53 -8.22 5.84 9.10
C MET A 53 -8.68 4.68 9.96
N THR A 54 -8.90 3.53 9.33
CA THR A 54 -9.15 2.26 10.02
C THR A 54 -7.84 1.51 10.22
N MET A 55 -7.55 1.09 11.45
CA MET A 55 -6.40 0.24 11.77
C MET A 55 -6.82 -1.22 11.95
N VAL A 56 -6.07 -2.14 11.36
CA VAL A 56 -6.32 -3.59 11.41
C VAL A 56 -5.04 -4.33 11.75
N ILE A 57 -5.12 -5.33 12.62
CA ILE A 57 -4.01 -6.26 12.83
C ILE A 57 -4.18 -7.44 11.87
N ALA A 58 -3.23 -7.55 10.92
CA ALA A 58 -3.32 -8.55 9.87
C ALA A 58 -1.93 -8.95 9.34
N ASP A 59 -1.80 -10.20 8.96
CA ASP A 59 -0.66 -10.68 8.16
C ASP A 59 -0.95 -10.41 6.67
N GLY A 60 -0.24 -9.44 6.11
CA GLY A 60 -0.43 -8.99 4.73
C GLY A 60 -1.88 -8.58 4.44
N MET A 61 -2.53 -9.28 3.50
CA MET A 61 -3.91 -9.04 3.08
C MET A 61 -4.89 -10.08 3.63
N ALA A 62 -4.55 -10.79 4.72
CA ALA A 62 -5.33 -11.93 5.21
C ALA A 62 -6.67 -11.51 5.85
N ASP A 63 -6.76 -10.31 6.44
CA ASP A 63 -7.98 -9.85 7.10
C ASP A 63 -9.13 -9.59 6.09
N PRO A 64 -10.37 -10.06 6.39
CA PRO A 64 -11.53 -9.83 5.53
C PRO A 64 -11.82 -8.35 5.26
N LEU A 65 -11.58 -7.46 6.22
CA LEU A 65 -11.83 -6.02 6.06
C LEU A 65 -10.93 -5.43 4.98
N LEU A 66 -9.64 -5.81 4.93
CA LEU A 66 -8.73 -5.40 3.86
C LEU A 66 -9.21 -5.84 2.48
N ARG A 67 -9.91 -6.98 2.41
CA ARG A 67 -10.47 -7.49 1.15
C ARG A 67 -11.74 -6.76 0.73
N VAL A 68 -12.63 -6.47 1.69
CA VAL A 68 -13.93 -5.83 1.43
C VAL A 68 -13.78 -4.36 1.07
N ARG A 69 -12.82 -3.66 1.68
CA ARG A 69 -12.56 -2.24 1.40
C ARG A 69 -11.79 -1.98 0.09
N GLY A 70 -11.21 -3.01 -0.51
CA GLY A 70 -10.66 -2.92 -1.87
C GLY A 70 -11.76 -2.93 -2.95
N PRO A 71 -11.42 -2.68 -4.21
CA PRO A 71 -10.05 -2.40 -4.67
C PRO A 71 -9.56 -1.00 -4.26
N TYR A 72 -8.25 -0.87 -4.01
CA TYR A 72 -7.62 0.37 -3.58
C TYR A 72 -7.07 1.17 -4.76
N ASP A 73 -7.23 2.49 -4.72
CA ASP A 73 -6.65 3.40 -5.72
C ASP A 73 -5.16 3.63 -5.49
N LEU A 74 -4.73 3.60 -4.23
CA LEU A 74 -3.34 3.64 -3.81
C LEU A 74 -3.11 2.59 -2.72
N LEU A 75 -2.07 1.77 -2.89
CA LEU A 75 -1.54 0.90 -1.86
C LEU A 75 -0.09 1.29 -1.57
N ILE A 76 0.24 1.44 -0.30
CA ILE A 76 1.58 1.76 0.17
C ILE A 76 2.08 0.59 1.03
N ALA A 77 3.34 0.19 0.84
CA ALA A 77 3.98 -0.79 1.70
C ALA A 77 5.47 -0.44 1.86
N ASN A 78 5.88 -0.23 3.11
CA ASN A 78 7.28 0.02 3.49
C ASN A 78 7.75 -1.11 4.41
N ILE A 79 7.95 -2.29 3.84
CA ILE A 79 8.32 -3.52 4.53
C ILE A 79 9.49 -4.22 3.83
N LEU A 80 9.95 -5.33 4.39
CA LEU A 80 11.06 -6.09 3.84
C LEU A 80 10.74 -6.68 2.46
N ALA A 81 11.78 -6.87 1.64
CA ALA A 81 11.66 -7.34 0.25
C ALA A 81 11.05 -8.75 0.13
N GLY A 82 11.38 -9.67 1.03
CA GLY A 82 10.82 -11.04 1.03
C GLY A 82 9.29 -11.01 1.08
N PRO A 83 8.69 -10.47 2.15
CA PRO A 83 7.24 -10.28 2.25
C PRO A 83 6.63 -9.50 1.08
N LEU A 84 7.30 -8.46 0.56
CA LEU A 84 6.80 -7.74 -0.63
C LEU A 84 6.69 -8.65 -1.85
N ILE A 85 7.66 -9.53 -2.08
CA ILE A 85 7.61 -10.49 -3.21
C ILE A 85 6.44 -11.46 -3.03
N GLU A 86 6.26 -12.00 -1.83
CA GLU A 86 5.18 -12.93 -1.51
C GLU A 86 3.80 -12.30 -1.67
N LEU A 87 3.64 -11.03 -1.29
CA LEU A 87 2.38 -10.29 -1.37
C LEU A 87 2.04 -9.75 -2.78
N ALA A 88 2.93 -9.88 -3.76
CA ALA A 88 2.69 -9.33 -5.09
C ALA A 88 1.39 -9.81 -5.76
N PRO A 89 0.99 -11.11 -5.69
CA PRO A 89 -0.30 -11.56 -6.21
C PRO A 89 -1.50 -10.97 -5.46
N ASP A 90 -1.42 -10.86 -4.13
CA ASP A 90 -2.49 -10.30 -3.31
C ASP A 90 -2.69 -8.80 -3.56
N PHE A 91 -1.60 -8.04 -3.67
CA PHE A 91 -1.67 -6.62 -4.03
C PHE A 91 -2.25 -6.44 -5.44
N ALA A 92 -1.86 -7.32 -6.37
CA ALA A 92 -2.43 -7.33 -7.70
C ALA A 92 -3.94 -7.59 -7.72
N ALA A 93 -4.46 -8.41 -6.82
CA ALA A 93 -5.89 -8.68 -6.70
C ALA A 93 -6.67 -7.52 -6.04
N ARG A 94 -5.99 -6.60 -5.36
CA ARG A 94 -6.62 -5.56 -4.50
C ARG A 94 -6.35 -4.12 -4.91
N VAL A 95 -5.38 -3.86 -5.78
CA VAL A 95 -5.19 -2.53 -6.37
C VAL A 95 -6.09 -2.39 -7.60
N SER A 96 -6.80 -1.27 -7.72
CA SER A 96 -7.64 -0.94 -8.86
C SER A 96 -6.83 -0.99 -10.17
N PHE A 97 -7.47 -1.34 -11.28
CA PHE A 97 -6.84 -1.16 -12.59
C PHE A 97 -6.54 0.33 -12.83
N GLY A 98 -5.30 0.66 -13.15
CA GLY A 98 -4.83 2.04 -13.22
C GLY A 98 -4.50 2.66 -11.86
N GLY A 99 -4.74 1.95 -10.77
CA GLY A 99 -4.33 2.36 -9.42
C GLY A 99 -2.82 2.26 -9.20
N ASP A 100 -2.36 2.91 -8.18
CA ASP A 100 -0.95 3.10 -7.87
C ASP A 100 -0.49 2.23 -6.69
N LEU A 101 0.78 1.85 -6.74
CA LEU A 101 1.45 1.08 -5.71
C LEU A 101 2.80 1.74 -5.39
N LEU A 102 3.02 2.09 -4.13
CA LEU A 102 4.29 2.59 -3.62
C LEU A 102 4.95 1.55 -2.73
N LEU A 103 6.13 1.11 -3.12
CA LEU A 103 6.94 0.13 -2.37
C LEU A 103 8.22 0.78 -1.90
N ALA A 104 8.52 0.62 -0.62
CA ALA A 104 9.72 1.12 0.03
C ALA A 104 10.31 0.06 0.99
N GLY A 105 11.38 0.42 1.72
CA GLY A 105 12.05 -0.54 2.59
C GLY A 105 12.98 -1.51 1.82
N LEU A 106 13.39 -1.13 0.61
CA LEU A 106 14.18 -1.94 -0.31
C LEU A 106 15.61 -1.42 -0.38
N LEU A 107 16.58 -2.31 -0.27
CA LEU A 107 17.96 -1.99 -0.65
C LEU A 107 18.06 -1.88 -2.18
N ALA A 108 18.68 -0.78 -2.64
CA ALA A 108 18.94 -0.56 -4.05
C ALA A 108 19.80 -1.70 -4.63
N GLY A 109 19.57 -2.07 -5.88
CA GLY A 109 20.29 -3.13 -6.57
C GLY A 109 19.51 -4.44 -6.62
N GLU A 110 20.09 -5.55 -6.17
CA GLU A 110 19.53 -6.90 -6.38
C GLU A 110 18.17 -7.11 -5.72
N GLN A 111 18.01 -6.60 -4.49
CA GLN A 111 16.77 -6.72 -3.73
C GLN A 111 15.63 -5.96 -4.43
N GLU A 112 15.89 -4.71 -4.79
CA GLU A 112 14.97 -3.87 -5.57
C GLU A 112 14.57 -4.54 -6.89
N GLN A 113 15.53 -5.07 -7.63
CA GLN A 113 15.28 -5.74 -8.91
C GLN A 113 14.41 -6.98 -8.76
N SER A 114 14.60 -7.76 -7.68
CA SER A 114 13.82 -8.95 -7.40
C SER A 114 12.36 -8.61 -7.11
N VAL A 115 12.12 -7.57 -6.29
CA VAL A 115 10.77 -7.04 -6.04
C VAL A 115 10.14 -6.52 -7.34
N LEU A 116 10.87 -5.73 -8.11
CA LEU A 116 10.36 -5.19 -9.39
C LEU A 116 9.97 -6.30 -10.37
N ARG A 117 10.74 -7.40 -10.45
CA ARG A 117 10.39 -8.57 -11.28
C ARG A 117 9.08 -9.21 -10.83
N ALA A 118 8.89 -9.45 -9.52
CA ALA A 118 7.68 -10.04 -8.97
C ALA A 118 6.43 -9.19 -9.31
N TYR A 119 6.51 -7.88 -9.13
CA TYR A 119 5.38 -7.00 -9.42
C TYR A 119 5.12 -6.82 -10.91
N LYS A 120 6.14 -6.83 -11.77
CA LYS A 120 5.93 -6.87 -13.23
C LYS A 120 5.18 -8.14 -13.66
N GLN A 121 5.52 -9.30 -13.09
CA GLN A 121 4.80 -10.56 -13.34
C GLN A 121 3.38 -10.52 -12.80
N ALA A 122 3.13 -9.87 -11.66
CA ALA A 122 1.81 -9.66 -11.08
C ALA A 122 0.94 -8.62 -11.83
N GLY A 123 1.45 -8.00 -12.91
CA GLY A 123 0.68 -7.11 -13.78
C GLY A 123 0.83 -5.62 -13.48
N PHE A 124 1.89 -5.23 -12.78
CA PHE A 124 2.24 -3.81 -12.60
C PHE A 124 3.26 -3.32 -13.63
N ALA A 125 3.26 -2.02 -13.88
CA ALA A 125 4.25 -1.33 -14.68
C ALA A 125 4.99 -0.30 -13.83
N PRO A 126 6.32 -0.18 -13.90
CA PRO A 126 7.06 0.87 -13.22
C PRO A 126 6.67 2.23 -13.79
N ARG A 127 6.50 3.21 -12.90
CA ARG A 127 6.25 4.62 -13.23
C ARG A 127 7.45 5.47 -12.91
N GLU A 128 7.95 5.33 -11.69
CA GLU A 128 9.08 6.07 -11.21
C GLU A 128 9.91 5.23 -10.24
N ARG A 129 11.18 5.52 -10.18
CA ARG A 129 12.12 5.00 -9.21
C ARG A 129 12.82 6.17 -8.53
N SER A 130 12.83 6.16 -7.21
CA SER A 130 13.62 7.08 -6.41
C SER A 130 14.63 6.33 -5.55
N GLN A 131 15.71 6.97 -5.19
CA GLN A 131 16.71 6.40 -4.29
C GLN A 131 17.23 7.48 -3.34
N LYS A 132 17.34 7.11 -2.07
CA LYS A 132 17.98 7.95 -1.05
C LYS A 132 18.97 7.09 -0.26
N GLY A 133 20.26 7.39 -0.45
CA GLY A 133 21.34 6.53 0.05
C GLY A 133 21.20 5.12 -0.55
N ASP A 134 21.19 4.12 0.31
CA ASP A 134 21.05 2.71 -0.08
C ASP A 134 19.60 2.25 -0.26
N TRP A 135 18.63 3.13 -0.01
CA TRP A 135 17.21 2.77 -0.03
C TRP A 135 16.56 3.20 -1.34
N ALA A 136 15.85 2.26 -1.95
CA ALA A 136 15.05 2.47 -3.15
C ALA A 136 13.55 2.55 -2.82
N ILE A 137 12.85 3.38 -3.59
CA ILE A 137 11.40 3.50 -3.60
C ILE A 137 10.93 3.24 -5.03
N LEU A 138 9.93 2.39 -5.17
CA LEU A 138 9.32 2.05 -6.45
C LEU A 138 7.89 2.57 -6.48
N TRP A 139 7.57 3.41 -7.45
CA TRP A 139 6.20 3.73 -7.82
C TRP A 139 5.80 2.87 -9.03
N LEU A 140 4.79 2.05 -8.83
CA LEU A 140 4.26 1.14 -9.85
C LEU A 140 2.79 1.46 -10.10
N ARG A 141 2.29 1.13 -11.29
CA ARG A 141 0.86 1.27 -11.64
C ARG A 141 0.30 -0.05 -12.13
N ARG A 142 -0.89 -0.40 -11.66
CA ARG A 142 -1.62 -1.57 -12.13
C ARG A 142 -1.98 -1.40 -13.61
N ARG A 143 -1.57 -2.36 -14.44
CA ARG A 143 -1.88 -2.33 -15.89
C ARG A 143 -3.36 -2.59 -16.12
N LEU A 144 -3.94 -1.90 -17.11
CA LEU A 144 -5.22 -2.27 -17.67
C LEU A 144 -5.03 -3.50 -18.57
N THR A 145 -5.84 -4.53 -18.37
CA THR A 145 -5.90 -5.65 -19.32
C THR A 145 -6.68 -5.24 -20.58
N GLY A 146 -6.57 -6.00 -21.67
CA GLY A 146 -7.31 -5.70 -22.91
C GLY A 146 -8.84 -5.68 -22.71
N ARG A 147 -9.35 -6.51 -21.77
CA ARG A 147 -10.79 -6.53 -21.40
C ARG A 147 -11.20 -5.28 -20.60
N ASP A 148 -10.33 -4.76 -19.77
CA ASP A 148 -10.60 -3.59 -18.93
C ASP A 148 -10.58 -2.31 -19.74
N ARG A 149 -9.72 -2.23 -20.78
CA ARG A 149 -9.73 -1.13 -21.75
C ARG A 149 -11.03 -1.03 -22.52
N ALA A 150 -11.62 -2.17 -22.88
CA ALA A 150 -12.92 -2.21 -23.56
C ALA A 150 -14.08 -1.72 -22.68
N ARG A 151 -14.03 -2.00 -21.36
CA ARG A 151 -15.03 -1.53 -20.38
C ARG A 151 -14.89 -0.04 -20.04
N ALA A 152 -13.70 0.53 -20.05
CA ALA A 152 -13.46 1.93 -19.76
C ALA A 152 -13.84 2.88 -20.93
N LEU A 153 -14.12 2.32 -22.11
CA LEU A 153 -14.52 3.04 -23.32
C LEU A 153 -16.03 2.97 -23.63
N MET A 154 -16.81 2.27 -22.77
CA MET A 154 -18.27 2.21 -22.83
C MET A 154 -18.91 3.09 -21.76
#